data_23f48a646ad41eda0487ccf88552997c
#
_entry.id   23f48a646ad41eda0487ccf88552997c
#
_cell.length_a   1.000
_cell.length_b   1.000
_cell.length_c   1.000
_cell.angle_alpha   90.00
_cell.angle_beta   90.00
_cell.angle_gamma   90.00
#
_symmetry.space_group_name_H-M   'P 1'
#
loop_
_entity.id
_entity.type
_entity.pdbx_description
1 polymer ?
#
loop_
_entity_poly.entity_id
_entity_poly.type
_entity_poly.pdbx_seq_one_letter_code
_entity_poly.pdbx_strand_id
1 'polypeptide(L)'
;MESSDLKHSFHKNGTDRSLYVFEAPIDLLSHITLYPAGWLEHSYVACCGTSIQPVLERLRQNPKLDTVYLCLDNDEAGEDACDGMLDTLEDMGYDVERLRPEGKDWNDDLRETRGGHG
;
A
#
# COMPACT_ATOMS: atom_id res chain seq x y z
N MET A 1 -4.14 16.43 18.83
CA MET A 1 -4.01 16.01 18.44
C MET A 1 -3.99 15.83 17.62
N GLU A 2 -3.87 15.83 17.25
CA GLU A 2 -3.77 15.79 16.61
C GLU A 2 -3.90 15.32 15.65
N SER A 3 -4.45 15.28 15.37
CA SER A 3 -4.91 15.12 14.41
C SER A 3 -4.18 15.12 13.35
N SER A 4 -3.78 15.79 13.26
CA SER A 4 -3.00 15.89 12.48
C SER A 4 -2.45 14.90 11.93
N ASP A 5 -2.77 14.09 12.22
CA ASP A 5 -2.23 13.05 11.87
C ASP A 5 -2.58 12.48 10.61
N LEU A 6 -3.19 13.20 9.73
CA LEU A 6 -3.41 12.75 8.42
C LEU A 6 -2.15 12.41 7.73
N LYS A 7 -1.07 13.12 7.99
CA LYS A 7 0.16 12.78 7.36
C LYS A 7 0.81 11.60 7.99
N HIS A 8 0.33 11.20 9.13
CA HIS A 8 0.84 10.03 9.75
C HIS A 8 0.04 8.82 9.39
N SER A 9 -0.75 8.89 8.36
CA SER A 9 -1.53 7.81 7.88
C SER A 9 -1.24 6.49 8.50
N PHE A 10 -2.08 5.58 8.41
CA PHE A 10 -1.93 4.24 8.95
C PHE A 10 -0.70 3.61 8.30
N HIS A 11 0.28 3.22 9.10
CA HIS A 11 1.48 2.61 8.54
C HIS A 11 2.14 1.67 9.55
N LYS A 12 3.01 0.81 9.03
CA LYS A 12 3.80 -0.10 9.83
C LYS A 12 5.20 -0.12 9.23
N ASN A 13 6.22 0.02 10.06
CA ASN A 13 7.59 -0.09 9.59
C ASN A 13 8.09 -1.51 9.75
N GLY A 14 8.76 -2.03 8.73
CA GLY A 14 9.35 -3.34 8.78
C GLY A 14 10.85 -3.25 8.75
N THR A 15 11.48 -4.38 8.48
CA THR A 15 12.95 -4.47 8.49
C THR A 15 13.54 -4.74 7.13
N ASP A 16 12.72 -5.10 6.12
CA ASP A 16 13.26 -5.33 4.79
C ASP A 16 13.19 -4.05 3.95
N ARG A 17 13.42 -4.16 2.65
CA ARG A 17 13.51 -3.01 1.77
C ARG A 17 12.25 -2.74 0.99
N SER A 18 11.16 -3.40 1.34
CA SER A 18 9.91 -3.32 0.58
C SER A 18 8.87 -2.50 1.29
N LEU A 19 8.19 -1.63 0.55
CA LEU A 19 7.07 -0.85 1.04
C LEU A 19 5.83 -1.19 0.24
N TYR A 20 4.76 -1.61 0.90
CA TYR A 20 3.49 -1.92 0.28
C TYR A 20 2.53 -0.76 0.51
N VAL A 21 1.93 -0.25 -0.54
CA VAL A 21 1.10 0.97 -0.52
C VAL A 21 -0.34 0.63 -0.81
N PHE A 22 -1.24 1.07 0.07
CA PHE A 22 -2.67 0.81 -0.05
C PHE A 22 -3.45 2.11 -0.02
N GLU A 23 -4.67 2.07 -0.51
CA GLU A 23 -5.52 3.25 -0.54
C GLU A 23 -6.19 3.48 0.81
N ALA A 24 -6.54 2.42 1.53
CA ALA A 24 -7.24 2.52 2.80
C ALA A 24 -6.70 1.50 3.79
N PRO A 25 -6.78 1.79 5.11
CA PRO A 25 -6.28 0.85 6.12
C PRO A 25 -6.94 -0.52 6.07
N ILE A 26 -8.21 -0.59 5.73
CA ILE A 26 -8.88 -1.88 5.67
C ILE A 26 -8.28 -2.77 4.60
N ASP A 27 -7.83 -2.19 3.49
CA ASP A 27 -7.20 -2.96 2.43
C ASP A 27 -5.82 -3.45 2.84
N LEU A 28 -5.09 -2.63 3.57
CA LEU A 28 -3.80 -3.02 4.10
C LEU A 28 -3.95 -4.22 5.03
N LEU A 29 -4.89 -4.16 5.95
CA LEU A 29 -5.12 -5.25 6.89
C LEU A 29 -5.63 -6.50 6.16
N SER A 30 -6.46 -6.32 5.14
CA SER A 30 -6.96 -7.45 4.36
C SER A 30 -5.83 -8.14 3.62
N HIS A 31 -4.91 -7.37 3.05
CA HIS A 31 -3.78 -7.96 2.34
C HIS A 31 -2.89 -8.76 3.31
N ILE A 32 -2.63 -8.24 4.49
CA ILE A 32 -1.84 -8.95 5.48
C ILE A 32 -2.54 -10.25 5.87
N THR A 33 -3.85 -10.21 6.00
CA THR A 33 -4.61 -11.40 6.36
C THR A 33 -4.58 -12.44 5.26
N LEU A 34 -4.65 -12.01 4.01
CA LEU A 34 -4.60 -12.91 2.87
C LEU A 34 -3.20 -13.49 2.66
N TYR A 35 -2.18 -12.68 2.89
CA TYR A 35 -0.80 -13.06 2.60
C TYR A 35 0.08 -12.75 3.81
N PRO A 36 -0.03 -13.54 4.87
CA PRO A 36 0.68 -13.21 6.12
C PRO A 36 2.16 -13.54 6.12
N ALA A 37 2.64 -14.31 5.14
CA ALA A 37 4.06 -14.68 5.13
C ALA A 37 4.93 -13.44 4.96
N GLY A 38 5.84 -13.21 5.90
CA GLY A 38 6.78 -12.09 5.81
C GLY A 38 6.21 -10.74 6.17
N TRP A 39 4.94 -10.66 6.61
CA TRP A 39 4.33 -9.36 6.86
C TRP A 39 5.05 -8.55 7.96
N LEU A 40 5.69 -9.23 8.88
CA LEU A 40 6.41 -8.52 9.94
C LEU A 40 7.66 -7.81 9.41
N GLU A 41 8.19 -8.29 8.30
CA GLU A 41 9.41 -7.73 7.73
C GLU A 41 9.13 -6.62 6.73
N HIS A 42 7.98 -6.63 6.09
CA HIS A 42 7.64 -5.61 5.10
C HIS A 42 7.17 -4.33 5.78
N SER A 43 7.35 -3.21 5.10
CA SER A 43 6.75 -1.95 5.53
C SER A 43 5.46 -1.73 4.77
N TYR A 44 4.50 -1.07 5.41
CA TYR A 44 3.17 -0.87 4.85
C TYR A 44 2.71 0.55 5.11
N VAL A 45 1.96 1.10 4.17
CA VAL A 45 1.32 2.41 4.37
C VAL A 45 -0.02 2.43 3.65
N ALA A 46 -1.02 3.00 4.31
CA ALA A 46 -2.33 3.26 3.71
C ALA A 46 -2.45 4.77 3.56
N CYS A 47 -2.69 5.22 2.34
CA CYS A 47 -2.68 6.63 2.02
C CYS A 47 -3.95 7.36 2.44
N CYS A 48 -5.00 6.62 2.74
CA CYS A 48 -6.31 7.17 3.05
C CYS A 48 -6.78 8.04 1.89
N GLY A 49 -6.58 7.51 0.69
CA GLY A 49 -6.91 8.18 -0.57
C GLY A 49 -5.86 7.86 -1.59
N THR A 50 -5.71 8.71 -2.59
CA THR A 50 -4.83 8.46 -3.71
C THR A 50 -3.60 9.38 -3.73
N SER A 51 -3.33 10.08 -2.64
CA SER A 51 -2.19 10.99 -2.58
C SER A 51 -0.88 10.22 -2.40
N ILE A 52 0.17 10.66 -3.08
CA ILE A 52 1.49 10.07 -2.94
C ILE A 52 2.22 10.55 -1.69
N GLN A 53 1.73 11.61 -1.04
CA GLN A 53 2.44 12.21 0.09
C GLN A 53 2.78 11.24 1.20
N PRO A 54 1.85 10.37 1.66
CA PRO A 54 2.22 9.42 2.71
C PRO A 54 3.30 8.45 2.27
N VAL A 55 3.34 8.09 0.98
CA VAL A 55 4.38 7.21 0.46
C VAL A 55 5.73 7.90 0.53
N LEU A 56 5.80 9.15 0.08
CA LEU A 56 7.05 9.91 0.10
C LEU A 56 7.55 10.08 1.52
N GLU A 57 6.64 10.28 2.46
CA GLU A 57 7.02 10.43 3.86
C GLU A 57 7.64 9.15 4.40
N ARG A 58 7.06 7.98 4.06
CA ARG A 58 7.64 6.71 4.52
C ARG A 58 9.02 6.47 3.93
N LEU A 59 9.18 6.80 2.65
CA LEU A 59 10.47 6.63 1.98
C LEU A 59 11.53 7.56 2.57
N ARG A 60 11.13 8.78 2.91
CA ARG A 60 12.05 9.73 3.51
C ARG A 60 12.49 9.29 4.90
N GLN A 61 11.56 8.71 5.67
CA GLN A 61 11.84 8.28 7.03
C GLN A 61 12.65 6.99 7.06
N ASN A 62 12.59 6.19 6.00
CA ASN A 62 13.27 4.91 5.98
C ASN A 62 14.10 4.77 4.69
N PRO A 63 15.32 5.32 4.67
CA PRO A 63 16.13 5.30 3.46
C PRO A 63 16.57 3.92 3.01
N LYS A 64 16.33 2.90 3.81
CA LYS A 64 16.64 1.54 3.43
C LYS A 64 15.68 1.00 2.38
N LEU A 65 14.48 1.58 2.28
CA LEU A 65 13.48 1.11 1.34
C LEU A 65 13.93 1.41 -0.09
N ASP A 66 13.87 0.41 -0.96
CA ASP A 66 14.24 0.60 -2.35
C ASP A 66 13.20 0.02 -3.32
N THR A 67 12.24 -0.73 -2.82
CA THR A 67 11.21 -1.37 -3.64
C THR A 67 9.84 -0.97 -3.13
N VAL A 68 8.95 -0.57 -4.04
CA VAL A 68 7.60 -0.14 -3.67
C VAL A 68 6.60 -0.98 -4.46
N TYR A 69 5.65 -1.57 -3.75
CA TYR A 69 4.55 -2.32 -4.35
C TYR A 69 3.28 -1.48 -4.22
N LEU A 70 2.73 -1.07 -5.36
CA LEU A 70 1.52 -0.24 -5.37
C LEU A 70 0.32 -1.15 -5.38
N CYS A 71 -0.39 -1.21 -4.27
CA CYS A 71 -1.52 -2.12 -4.06
C CYS A 71 -2.82 -1.33 -3.94
N LEU A 72 -3.00 -0.37 -4.81
CA LEU A 72 -4.19 0.47 -4.79
C LEU A 72 -5.38 -0.27 -5.38
N ASP A 73 -6.56 0.32 -5.22
CA ASP A 73 -7.80 -0.32 -5.68
C ASP A 73 -7.78 -0.56 -7.18
N ASN A 74 -8.52 -1.58 -7.60
CA ASN A 74 -8.59 -1.99 -8.99
C ASN A 74 -9.76 -1.26 -9.64
N ASP A 75 -9.67 0.06 -9.71
CA ASP A 75 -10.67 0.91 -10.35
C ASP A 75 -9.95 2.07 -11.02
N GLU A 76 -10.70 2.94 -11.68
CA GLU A 76 -10.11 4.00 -12.48
C GLU A 76 -9.26 4.94 -11.64
N ALA A 77 -9.75 5.33 -10.49
CA ALA A 77 -9.00 6.24 -9.62
C ALA A 77 -7.71 5.59 -9.12
N GLY A 78 -7.78 4.31 -8.77
CA GLY A 78 -6.60 3.57 -8.35
C GLY A 78 -5.58 3.41 -9.46
N GLU A 79 -6.06 3.16 -10.68
CA GLU A 79 -5.16 3.03 -11.83
C GLU A 79 -4.46 4.35 -12.12
N ASP A 80 -5.20 5.45 -12.11
CA ASP A 80 -4.62 6.77 -12.36
C ASP A 80 -3.59 7.11 -11.29
N ALA A 81 -3.91 6.83 -10.03
CA ALA A 81 -2.99 7.10 -8.94
C ALA A 81 -1.72 6.26 -9.07
N CYS A 82 -1.87 4.99 -9.45
CA CYS A 82 -0.71 4.13 -9.63
C CYS A 82 0.17 4.61 -10.75
N ASP A 83 -0.40 5.04 -11.87
CA ASP A 83 0.39 5.54 -12.99
C ASP A 83 1.23 6.75 -12.56
N GLY A 84 0.62 7.68 -11.84
CA GLY A 84 1.33 8.86 -11.37
C GLY A 84 2.41 8.52 -10.36
N MET A 85 2.10 7.64 -9.41
CA MET A 85 3.07 7.24 -8.39
C MET A 85 4.22 6.47 -9.02
N LEU A 86 3.92 5.58 -9.98
CA LEU A 86 4.95 4.79 -10.63
C LEU A 86 5.95 5.69 -11.33
N ASP A 87 5.46 6.68 -12.09
CA ASP A 87 6.32 7.62 -12.77
C ASP A 87 7.21 8.38 -11.79
N THR A 88 6.61 8.90 -10.74
CA THR A 88 7.34 9.71 -9.76
C THR A 88 8.39 8.87 -9.04
N LEU A 89 8.03 7.68 -8.60
CA LEU A 89 8.93 6.87 -7.80
C LEU A 89 10.03 6.27 -8.64
N GLU A 90 9.75 5.87 -9.88
CA GLU A 90 10.79 5.38 -10.76
C GLU A 90 11.78 6.49 -11.09
N ASP A 91 11.27 7.70 -11.27
CA ASP A 91 12.13 8.84 -11.54
C ASP A 91 13.05 9.13 -10.36
N MET A 92 12.63 8.79 -9.15
CA MET A 92 13.44 8.96 -7.96
C MET A 92 14.41 7.80 -7.72
N GLY A 93 14.35 6.77 -8.56
CA GLY A 93 15.29 5.65 -8.48
C GLY A 93 14.80 4.41 -7.75
N TYR A 94 13.50 4.35 -7.42
CA TYR A 94 12.96 3.17 -6.76
C TYR A 94 12.51 2.13 -7.76
N ASP A 95 12.54 0.86 -7.36
CA ASP A 95 11.92 -0.21 -8.11
C ASP A 95 10.44 -0.22 -7.73
N VAL A 96 9.55 -0.16 -8.70
CA VAL A 96 8.12 -0.06 -8.43
C VAL A 96 7.37 -1.13 -9.20
N GLU A 97 6.44 -1.79 -8.52
CA GLU A 97 5.58 -2.78 -9.14
C GLU A 97 4.14 -2.53 -8.76
N ARG A 98 3.23 -2.84 -9.65
CA ARG A 98 1.81 -2.75 -9.40
C ARG A 98 1.27 -4.12 -9.04
N LEU A 99 0.65 -4.24 -7.85
CA LEU A 99 -0.03 -5.47 -7.45
C LEU A 99 -1.52 -5.17 -7.41
N ARG A 100 -2.30 -5.94 -8.17
CA ARG A 100 -3.74 -5.73 -8.26
C ARG A 100 -4.50 -6.78 -7.48
N PRO A 101 -5.55 -6.37 -6.75
CA PRO A 101 -6.46 -7.36 -6.19
C PRO A 101 -7.24 -8.03 -7.32
N GLU A 102 -7.81 -9.18 -7.06
CA GLU A 102 -8.62 -9.85 -8.05
C GLU A 102 -9.97 -9.17 -8.21
N GLY A 103 -10.53 -8.69 -7.10
CA GLY A 103 -11.76 -7.93 -7.14
C GLY A 103 -11.46 -6.46 -7.23
N LYS A 104 -12.31 -5.64 -6.64
CA LYS A 104 -12.14 -4.21 -6.66
C LYS A 104 -11.04 -3.75 -5.73
N ASP A 105 -10.96 -4.36 -4.55
CA ASP A 105 -9.93 -4.01 -3.56
C ASP A 105 -9.59 -5.25 -2.74
N TRP A 106 -8.59 -5.12 -1.86
CA TRP A 106 -8.11 -6.25 -1.10
C TRP A 106 -9.11 -6.73 -0.06
N ASN A 107 -9.92 -5.81 0.47
CA ASN A 107 -10.97 -6.19 1.38
C ASN A 107 -12.02 -7.05 0.69
N ASP A 108 -12.32 -6.75 -0.58
CA ASP A 108 -13.23 -7.53 -1.38
C ASP A 108 -12.68 -8.95 -1.59
N ASP A 109 -11.39 -9.06 -1.90
CA ASP A 109 -10.74 -10.35 -2.06
C ASP A 109 -10.81 -11.17 -0.77
N LEU A 110 -10.60 -10.53 0.37
CA LEU A 110 -10.66 -11.23 1.64
C LEU A 110 -12.08 -11.75 1.91
N ARG A 111 -13.08 -10.92 1.64
CA ARG A 111 -14.47 -11.33 1.84
C ARG A 111 -14.84 -12.48 0.93
N GLU A 112 -14.36 -12.45 -0.33
CA GLU A 112 -14.61 -13.55 -1.26
C GLU A 112 -14.00 -14.85 -0.75
N THR A 113 -12.77 -14.76 -0.26
CA THR A 113 -12.09 -15.94 0.25
C THR A 113 -12.84 -16.55 1.42
N ARG A 114 -13.35 -15.71 2.33
CA ARG A 114 -14.05 -16.21 3.49
C ARG A 114 -15.46 -16.62 3.18
N GLY A 115 -16.14 -15.80 2.40
CA GLY A 115 -17.53 -16.03 2.08
C GLY A 115 -17.72 -17.13 1.09
N GLY A 116 -16.74 -17.39 0.27
CA GLY A 116 -16.83 -18.37 -0.76
C GLY A 116 -17.03 -19.76 -0.27
N HIS A 117 -16.85 -19.97 0.99
CA HIS A 117 -17.07 -21.25 1.51
C HIS A 117 -18.34 -21.36 2.18
N GLY A 118 -19.01 -20.33 2.16
CA GLY A 118 -20.31 -20.12 2.79
C GLY A 118 -20.98 -21.11 3.21
#